data_13947b64ae4ceef5e7bddc6cb6f9eefb
#
_entry.id   13947b64ae4ceef5e7bddc6cb6f9eefb
#
_cell.length_a   1.000
_cell.length_b   1.000
_cell.length_c   1.000
_cell.angle_alpha   90.00
_cell.angle_beta   90.00
_cell.angle_gamma   90.00
#
_symmetry.space_group_name_H-M   'P 1'
#
loop_
_entity.id
_entity.type
_entity.pdbx_description
1 polymer ?
#
loop_
_entity_poly.entity_id
_entity_poly.type
_entity_poly.pdbx_seq_one_letter_code
_entity_poly.pdbx_strand_id
1 'polypeptide(L)'
;MLLKTINTLGLVAVVAAGAELLTGFSSPKDLVPATDGTAYGTPVVVGSGTVRSYVTYAGGEAVEVGVAMSEAVMQGLPAAGDHPEGHHDTHEFVLDMPDGNPTPFKHVGFNWNPGGHEPPGIYDQPHFDFHFYMIPEADRMAMVPADTADFNAKARSYPSPEFVPAGYVAPAPVAIPQMGVHWIDPKSPEFNGKAFTQTFIYGSWNGKLIFAEPMITKAMIESRQTVTTPIGSAERASLPGRYPTSYTIRWNERAAQYEVALSGLVTK
;
A
#
# COMPACT_ATOMS: atom_id res chain seq x y z
N MET A 1 19.49 -38.29 85.15
CA MET A 1 20.01 -36.96 85.45
C MET A 1 19.56 -36.02 84.41
N LEU A 2 18.47 -35.42 84.68
CA LEU A 2 18.02 -34.05 84.64
C LEU A 2 18.85 -33.11 83.76
N LEU A 3 18.27 -32.46 82.78
CA LEU A 3 17.83 -31.07 82.86
C LEU A 3 17.04 -30.67 81.60
N LYS A 4 15.94 -30.14 81.86
CA LYS A 4 15.06 -29.19 81.17
C LYS A 4 15.81 -28.09 80.45
N THR A 5 15.24 -27.54 79.33
CA THR A 5 14.77 -26.16 79.20
C THR A 5 14.19 -25.91 77.80
N ILE A 6 12.97 -25.57 77.76
CA ILE A 6 12.27 -24.34 77.45
C ILE A 6 12.20 -23.95 75.97
N ASN A 7 10.95 -23.91 75.49
CA ASN A 7 10.40 -23.33 74.30
C ASN A 7 10.71 -21.87 74.08
N THR A 8 10.86 -21.48 72.85
CA THR A 8 10.42 -20.15 72.39
C THR A 8 9.82 -20.32 70.98
N LEU A 9 8.51 -20.13 70.84
CA LEU A 9 7.82 -19.96 69.61
C LEU A 9 8.23 -18.62 69.00
N GLY A 10 8.78 -18.68 67.83
CA GLY A 10 8.95 -17.51 66.93
C GLY A 10 7.92 -17.61 65.80
N LEU A 11 6.92 -16.73 65.87
CA LEU A 11 5.88 -16.58 64.83
C LEU A 11 6.53 -15.88 63.64
N VAL A 12 6.73 -16.56 62.52
CA VAL A 12 7.15 -15.95 61.27
C VAL A 12 5.88 -15.63 60.47
N ALA A 13 5.55 -14.37 60.36
CA ALA A 13 4.53 -13.86 59.49
C ALA A 13 5.06 -13.92 58.02
N VAL A 14 4.45 -14.81 57.23
CA VAL A 14 4.67 -14.84 55.79
C VAL A 14 3.77 -13.76 55.15
N VAL A 15 4.38 -12.65 54.74
CA VAL A 15 3.72 -11.67 53.87
C VAL A 15 3.74 -12.24 52.46
N ALA A 16 2.62 -12.76 51.96
CA ALA A 16 2.41 -13.07 50.56
C ALA A 16 2.28 -11.77 49.76
N ALA A 17 3.35 -11.35 49.10
CA ALA A 17 3.26 -10.32 48.09
C ALA A 17 2.62 -10.91 46.84
N GLY A 18 1.34 -10.59 46.64
CA GLY A 18 0.64 -10.88 45.39
C GLY A 18 1.26 -10.06 44.26
N ALA A 19 2.01 -10.71 43.36
CA ALA A 19 2.37 -10.12 42.09
C ALA A 19 1.13 -10.15 41.18
N GLU A 20 0.43 -9.04 41.08
CA GLU A 20 -0.52 -8.82 40.00
C GLU A 20 0.26 -8.76 38.68
N LEU A 21 0.19 -9.82 37.87
CA LEU A 21 0.56 -9.77 36.46
C LEU A 21 -0.48 -8.92 35.73
N LEU A 22 -0.18 -7.63 35.62
CA LEU A 22 -0.82 -6.75 34.67
C LEU A 22 -0.40 -7.21 33.25
N THR A 23 -1.16 -8.12 32.67
CA THR A 23 -1.15 -8.35 31.24
C THR A 23 -1.86 -7.19 30.56
N GLY A 24 -1.13 -6.08 30.43
CA GLY A 24 -1.57 -4.97 29.59
C GLY A 24 -1.49 -5.40 28.13
N PHE A 25 -2.60 -5.85 27.57
CA PHE A 25 -2.76 -5.86 26.11
C PHE A 25 -2.77 -4.40 25.68
N SER A 26 -1.67 -3.95 25.05
CA SER A 26 -1.63 -2.64 24.40
C SER A 26 -2.74 -2.60 23.35
N SER A 27 -3.65 -1.67 23.53
CA SER A 27 -4.72 -1.41 22.57
C SER A 27 -4.07 -0.92 21.26
N PRO A 28 -4.62 -1.23 20.06
CA PRO A 28 -4.10 -0.70 18.79
C PRO A 28 -3.94 0.82 18.73
N LYS A 29 -4.57 1.57 19.65
CA LYS A 29 -4.43 3.01 19.81
C LYS A 29 -3.02 3.46 20.24
N ASP A 30 -2.23 2.58 20.87
CA ASP A 30 -0.89 2.93 21.38
C ASP A 30 0.18 2.98 20.28
N LEU A 31 -0.18 2.60 19.04
CA LEU A 31 0.72 2.58 17.88
C LEU A 31 0.62 3.83 17.00
N VAL A 32 -0.32 4.71 17.26
CA VAL A 32 -0.46 5.97 16.50
C VAL A 32 0.48 7.00 17.09
N PRO A 33 1.33 7.68 16.29
CA PRO A 33 2.13 8.79 16.77
C PRO A 33 1.23 9.79 17.48
N ALA A 34 1.53 10.15 18.74
CA ALA A 34 0.76 11.10 19.52
C ALA A 34 0.82 12.55 18.99
N THR A 35 1.59 12.77 17.93
CA THR A 35 1.85 14.09 17.34
C THR A 35 1.55 14.10 15.85
N ASP A 36 1.01 15.23 15.38
CA ASP A 36 0.87 15.52 13.96
C ASP A 36 2.24 15.46 13.27
N GLY A 37 2.26 15.02 12.00
CA GLY A 37 3.50 14.90 11.24
C GLY A 37 3.45 13.76 10.23
N THR A 38 4.60 13.48 9.65
CA THR A 38 4.75 12.43 8.64
C THR A 38 5.75 11.36 9.12
N ALA A 39 5.30 10.12 9.17
CA ALA A 39 6.16 8.95 9.36
C ALA A 39 6.55 8.38 7.99
N TYR A 40 7.79 7.91 7.86
CA TYR A 40 8.33 7.37 6.63
C TYR A 40 8.75 5.92 6.78
N GLY A 41 8.54 5.13 5.73
CA GLY A 41 9.14 3.81 5.57
C GLY A 41 10.64 3.90 5.21
N THR A 42 11.28 2.74 5.16
CA THR A 42 12.70 2.63 4.78
C THR A 42 12.91 3.09 3.33
N PRO A 43 13.88 3.97 3.06
CA PRO A 43 14.15 4.41 1.70
C PRO A 43 14.81 3.29 0.87
N VAL A 44 14.36 3.16 -0.38
CA VAL A 44 14.90 2.24 -1.39
C VAL A 44 15.56 3.06 -2.49
N VAL A 45 16.73 2.63 -2.97
CA VAL A 45 17.43 3.29 -4.08
C VAL A 45 16.75 2.98 -5.40
N VAL A 46 16.38 4.01 -6.15
CA VAL A 46 15.78 3.93 -7.49
C VAL A 46 16.41 4.98 -8.38
N GLY A 47 16.96 4.57 -9.52
CA GLY A 47 17.75 5.47 -10.35
C GLY A 47 18.90 6.06 -9.56
N SER A 48 19.06 7.38 -9.63
CA SER A 48 20.09 8.13 -8.87
C SER A 48 19.56 8.67 -7.53
N GLY A 49 18.33 8.30 -7.13
CA GLY A 49 17.67 8.84 -5.95
C GLY A 49 17.13 7.76 -5.01
N THR A 50 16.19 8.16 -4.17
CA THR A 50 15.52 7.27 -3.21
C THR A 50 14.01 7.45 -3.25
N VAL A 51 13.31 6.35 -3.02
CA VAL A 51 11.85 6.27 -2.92
C VAL A 51 11.50 5.66 -1.57
N ARG A 52 10.45 6.14 -0.92
CA ARG A 52 9.94 5.59 0.34
C ARG A 52 8.45 5.81 0.47
N SER A 53 7.77 4.92 1.17
CA SER A 53 6.39 5.14 1.59
C SER A 53 6.31 6.17 2.72
N TYR A 54 5.12 6.71 2.95
CA TYR A 54 4.87 7.57 4.12
C TYR A 54 3.40 7.54 4.54
N VAL A 55 3.16 7.93 5.79
CA VAL A 55 1.83 8.20 6.35
C VAL A 55 1.88 9.57 7.04
N THR A 56 0.94 10.45 6.69
CA THR A 56 0.78 11.74 7.36
C THR A 56 -0.36 11.68 8.35
N TYR A 57 -0.13 12.23 9.54
CA TYR A 57 -1.06 12.27 10.65
C TYR A 57 -1.49 13.71 10.95
N ALA A 58 -2.77 13.90 11.24
CA ALA A 58 -3.32 15.13 11.75
C ALA A 58 -4.40 14.79 12.80
N GLY A 59 -4.35 15.43 13.96
CA GLY A 59 -5.26 15.15 15.07
C GLY A 59 -5.15 13.70 15.58
N GLY A 60 -3.98 13.06 15.45
CA GLY A 60 -3.74 11.66 15.83
C GLY A 60 -4.32 10.63 14.87
N GLU A 61 -4.85 11.04 13.71
CA GLU A 61 -5.39 10.15 12.69
C GLU A 61 -4.58 10.21 11.39
N ALA A 62 -4.45 9.07 10.70
CA ALA A 62 -3.86 9.05 9.36
C ALA A 62 -4.79 9.78 8.38
N VAL A 63 -4.29 10.83 7.76
CA VAL A 63 -5.03 11.67 6.80
C VAL A 63 -4.57 11.46 5.36
N GLU A 64 -3.37 10.92 5.18
CA GLU A 64 -2.77 10.65 3.88
C GLU A 64 -1.80 9.47 3.99
N VAL A 65 -1.71 8.66 2.94
CA VAL A 65 -0.71 7.61 2.76
C VAL A 65 -0.15 7.72 1.35
N GLY A 66 1.18 7.68 1.20
CA GLY A 66 1.77 7.94 -0.10
C GLY A 66 3.18 7.41 -0.29
N VAL A 67 3.73 7.77 -1.43
CA VAL A 67 5.12 7.52 -1.84
C VAL A 67 5.80 8.85 -2.11
N ALA A 68 6.97 9.03 -1.52
CA ALA A 68 7.84 10.18 -1.73
C ALA A 68 9.08 9.75 -2.53
N MET A 69 9.37 10.45 -3.61
CA MET A 69 10.48 10.20 -4.51
C MET A 69 11.38 11.43 -4.52
N SER A 70 12.65 11.30 -4.17
CA SER A 70 13.62 12.41 -4.32
C SER A 70 13.72 12.83 -5.78
N GLU A 71 14.06 14.08 -6.04
CA GLU A 71 14.19 14.61 -7.40
C GLU A 71 15.12 13.76 -8.28
N ALA A 72 16.20 13.26 -7.70
CA ALA A 72 17.21 12.47 -8.38
C ALA A 72 16.70 11.10 -8.90
N VAL A 73 15.55 10.62 -8.44
CA VAL A 73 14.91 9.39 -8.97
C VAL A 73 14.66 9.47 -10.46
N MET A 74 14.32 10.66 -10.97
CA MET A 74 14.04 10.85 -12.40
C MET A 74 15.26 10.69 -13.31
N GLN A 75 16.45 10.55 -12.72
CA GLN A 75 17.72 10.32 -13.41
C GLN A 75 18.22 8.91 -13.15
N GLY A 76 18.85 8.28 -14.15
CA GLY A 76 19.43 6.95 -13.99
C GLY A 76 18.40 5.84 -13.81
N LEU A 77 17.13 6.09 -14.15
CA LEU A 77 16.12 5.03 -14.21
C LEU A 77 16.55 3.99 -15.26
N PRO A 78 16.30 2.69 -15.01
CA PRO A 78 16.56 1.67 -15.99
C PRO A 78 15.88 1.98 -17.33
N ALA A 79 16.61 1.80 -18.44
CA ALA A 79 16.05 1.95 -19.77
C ALA A 79 15.23 0.70 -20.14
N ALA A 80 14.36 0.83 -21.14
CA ALA A 80 13.76 -0.33 -21.76
C ALA A 80 14.87 -1.21 -22.35
N GLY A 81 14.88 -2.50 -21.98
CA GLY A 81 15.80 -3.48 -22.55
C GLY A 81 15.29 -3.98 -23.88
N ASP A 82 16.20 -4.51 -24.68
CA ASP A 82 15.84 -5.29 -25.87
C ASP A 82 15.44 -6.72 -25.45
N HIS A 83 14.23 -6.89 -24.92
CA HIS A 83 13.69 -8.23 -24.69
C HIS A 83 13.04 -8.75 -25.97
N PRO A 84 13.60 -9.82 -26.61
CA PRO A 84 13.10 -10.34 -27.89
C PRO A 84 11.70 -10.97 -27.82
N GLU A 85 11.11 -11.08 -26.63
CA GLU A 85 9.83 -11.77 -26.41
C GLU A 85 8.66 -10.85 -26.04
N GLY A 86 8.81 -9.52 -26.16
CA GLY A 86 7.71 -8.58 -25.92
C GLY A 86 7.23 -8.53 -24.45
N HIS A 87 8.04 -9.03 -23.52
CA HIS A 87 7.79 -8.85 -22.12
C HIS A 87 8.17 -7.42 -21.73
N HIS A 88 7.24 -6.70 -21.09
CA HIS A 88 7.46 -5.34 -20.64
C HIS A 88 8.55 -5.32 -19.58
N ASP A 89 9.51 -4.40 -19.75
CA ASP A 89 10.61 -4.17 -18.81
C ASP A 89 10.11 -3.43 -17.56
N THR A 90 9.22 -4.04 -16.81
CA THR A 90 8.80 -3.50 -15.53
C THR A 90 9.86 -3.72 -14.47
N HIS A 91 10.37 -2.65 -13.89
CA HIS A 91 11.28 -2.69 -12.76
C HIS A 91 10.51 -2.46 -11.47
N GLU A 92 10.40 -3.49 -10.64
CA GLU A 92 9.66 -3.44 -9.38
C GLU A 92 10.58 -3.20 -8.17
N PHE A 93 10.10 -2.36 -7.25
CA PHE A 93 10.70 -2.08 -5.96
C PHE A 93 9.62 -2.20 -4.88
N VAL A 94 9.91 -2.91 -3.79
CA VAL A 94 8.99 -3.05 -2.68
C VAL A 94 9.34 -2.03 -1.61
N LEU A 95 8.35 -1.26 -1.18
CA LEU A 95 8.48 -0.23 -0.13
C LEU A 95 7.70 -0.68 1.10
N ASP A 96 8.39 -0.83 2.22
CA ASP A 96 7.75 -1.07 3.51
C ASP A 96 6.94 0.14 3.95
N MET A 97 5.81 -0.10 4.62
CA MET A 97 5.08 0.96 5.28
C MET A 97 5.80 1.39 6.57
N PRO A 98 5.61 2.66 7.01
CA PRO A 98 6.12 3.09 8.31
C PRO A 98 5.65 2.19 9.44
N ASP A 99 6.48 2.00 10.48
CA ASP A 99 6.10 1.30 11.69
C ASP A 99 4.85 1.92 12.32
N GLY A 100 3.93 1.07 12.80
CA GLY A 100 2.69 1.52 13.40
C GLY A 100 1.67 2.09 12.41
N ASN A 101 1.84 1.87 11.10
CA ASN A 101 0.88 2.29 10.08
C ASN A 101 -0.55 1.78 10.37
N PRO A 102 -1.55 2.67 10.61
CA PRO A 102 -2.91 2.29 10.95
C PRO A 102 -3.80 2.06 9.72
N THR A 103 -3.29 2.28 8.51
CA THR A 103 -4.06 2.09 7.28
C THR A 103 -4.15 0.61 6.90
N PRO A 104 -5.09 0.20 6.06
CA PRO A 104 -5.17 -1.18 5.61
C PRO A 104 -3.98 -1.62 4.73
N PHE A 105 -3.19 -0.68 4.23
CA PHE A 105 -2.08 -0.94 3.32
C PHE A 105 -0.88 -1.53 4.06
N LYS A 106 -0.29 -2.61 3.51
CA LYS A 106 0.79 -3.39 4.13
C LYS A 106 2.16 -3.09 3.56
N HIS A 107 2.22 -2.82 2.26
CA HIS A 107 3.42 -2.43 1.52
C HIS A 107 3.01 -1.73 0.22
N VAL A 108 3.96 -1.12 -0.46
CA VAL A 108 3.75 -0.57 -1.80
C VAL A 108 4.67 -1.29 -2.79
N GLY A 109 4.09 -1.86 -3.84
CA GLY A 109 4.81 -2.21 -5.06
C GLY A 109 4.99 -0.94 -5.88
N PHE A 110 6.20 -0.50 -6.04
CA PHE A 110 6.54 0.66 -6.87
C PHE A 110 7.19 0.16 -8.16
N ASN A 111 6.52 0.38 -9.29
CA ASN A 111 6.97 -0.08 -10.57
C ASN A 111 7.39 1.07 -11.46
N TRP A 112 8.49 0.90 -12.18
CA TRP A 112 8.91 1.75 -13.27
C TRP A 112 8.78 0.99 -14.60
N ASN A 113 8.02 1.57 -15.54
CA ASN A 113 7.73 1.02 -16.86
C ASN A 113 8.32 1.94 -17.94
N PRO A 114 9.57 1.74 -18.37
CA PRO A 114 10.24 2.62 -19.32
C PRO A 114 9.59 2.66 -20.71
N GLY A 115 9.00 1.56 -21.15
CA GLY A 115 8.28 1.43 -22.42
C GLY A 115 6.75 1.44 -22.29
N GLY A 116 6.24 1.56 -21.06
CA GLY A 116 4.83 1.30 -20.78
C GLY A 116 4.51 -0.19 -20.73
N HIS A 117 3.22 -0.54 -20.71
CA HIS A 117 2.72 -1.92 -20.71
C HIS A 117 1.31 -2.02 -21.30
N GLU A 118 0.78 -3.24 -21.37
CA GLU A 118 -0.59 -3.50 -21.86
C GLU A 118 -1.68 -2.70 -21.09
N PRO A 119 -2.83 -2.40 -21.76
CA PRO A 119 -3.15 -2.75 -23.16
C PRO A 119 -2.47 -1.79 -24.16
N PRO A 120 -2.02 -2.32 -25.33
CA PRO A 120 -1.37 -1.51 -26.35
C PRO A 120 -2.23 -0.32 -26.80
N GLY A 121 -1.60 0.81 -27.05
CA GLY A 121 -2.27 2.05 -27.45
C GLY A 121 -2.91 2.84 -26.30
N ILE A 122 -2.83 2.32 -25.07
CA ILE A 122 -3.37 2.99 -23.86
C ILE A 122 -2.22 3.40 -22.94
N TYR A 123 -1.41 2.46 -22.44
CA TYR A 123 -0.38 2.70 -21.44
C TYR A 123 1.04 2.66 -22.00
N ASP A 124 1.23 2.93 -23.28
CA ASP A 124 2.51 2.88 -24.00
C ASP A 124 3.45 4.08 -23.69
N GLN A 125 3.23 4.77 -22.60
CA GLN A 125 4.06 5.90 -22.16
C GLN A 125 4.93 5.50 -20.97
N PRO A 126 6.16 6.02 -20.84
CA PRO A 126 6.97 5.84 -19.63
C PRO A 126 6.20 6.30 -18.40
N HIS A 127 5.93 5.39 -17.46
CA HIS A 127 5.11 5.69 -16.29
C HIS A 127 5.53 4.87 -15.05
N PHE A 128 5.01 5.31 -13.92
CA PHE A 128 5.14 4.62 -12.65
C PHE A 128 3.78 4.11 -12.20
N ASP A 129 3.78 2.88 -11.61
CA ASP A 129 2.63 2.30 -10.93
C ASP A 129 2.92 2.26 -9.43
N PHE A 130 1.91 2.61 -8.65
CA PHE A 130 1.99 2.67 -7.20
C PHE A 130 0.96 1.72 -6.58
N HIS A 131 1.30 0.44 -6.49
CA HIS A 131 0.40 -0.58 -5.93
C HIS A 131 0.40 -0.53 -4.41
N PHE A 132 -0.57 0.11 -3.80
CA PHE A 132 -0.78 0.09 -2.34
C PHE A 132 -1.49 -1.20 -1.96
N TYR A 133 -0.75 -2.24 -1.60
CA TYR A 133 -1.28 -3.55 -1.28
C TYR A 133 -1.91 -3.63 0.11
N MET A 134 -3.12 -4.22 0.20
CA MET A 134 -3.85 -4.51 1.44
C MET A 134 -3.59 -5.93 1.97
N ILE A 135 -2.78 -6.71 1.27
CA ILE A 135 -2.33 -8.06 1.66
C ILE A 135 -0.85 -8.02 2.02
N PRO A 136 -0.35 -8.95 2.86
CA PRO A 136 1.08 -9.12 3.10
C PRO A 136 1.84 -9.45 1.81
N GLU A 137 3.11 -9.03 1.73
CA GLU A 137 3.96 -9.34 0.57
C GLU A 137 4.09 -10.84 0.31
N ALA A 138 4.22 -11.64 1.37
CA ALA A 138 4.30 -13.10 1.25
C ALA A 138 3.05 -13.70 0.57
N ASP A 139 1.85 -13.18 0.87
CA ASP A 139 0.61 -13.61 0.23
C ASP A 139 0.57 -13.18 -1.24
N ARG A 140 1.06 -11.97 -1.55
CA ARG A 140 1.20 -11.47 -2.91
C ARG A 140 2.13 -12.37 -3.73
N MET A 141 3.32 -12.67 -3.19
CA MET A 141 4.33 -13.51 -3.86
C MET A 141 3.85 -14.95 -4.09
N ALA A 142 2.90 -15.43 -3.30
CA ALA A 142 2.27 -16.74 -3.49
C ALA A 142 1.23 -16.78 -4.63
N MET A 143 0.85 -15.62 -5.20
CA MET A 143 -0.12 -15.52 -6.29
C MET A 143 0.55 -15.83 -7.64
N VAL A 144 0.92 -17.08 -7.83
CA VAL A 144 1.58 -17.59 -9.05
C VAL A 144 0.78 -18.76 -9.65
N PRO A 145 0.81 -18.96 -10.97
CA PRO A 145 0.04 -20.02 -11.65
C PRO A 145 0.70 -21.40 -11.55
N ALA A 146 1.16 -21.79 -10.33
CA ALA A 146 1.72 -23.13 -10.08
C ALA A 146 0.69 -24.24 -10.37
N ASP A 147 -0.59 -23.99 -10.06
CA ASP A 147 -1.76 -24.71 -10.55
C ASP A 147 -2.63 -23.74 -11.33
N THR A 148 -2.65 -23.87 -12.64
CA THR A 148 -3.39 -22.98 -13.54
C THR A 148 -4.90 -23.03 -13.30
N ALA A 149 -5.47 -24.17 -12.91
CA ALA A 149 -6.90 -24.30 -12.66
C ALA A 149 -7.29 -23.55 -11.38
N ASP A 150 -6.53 -23.71 -10.30
CA ASP A 150 -6.73 -23.00 -9.03
C ASP A 150 -6.49 -21.49 -9.21
N PHE A 151 -5.43 -21.10 -9.89
CA PHE A 151 -5.13 -19.70 -10.19
C PHE A 151 -6.27 -19.03 -10.94
N ASN A 152 -6.79 -19.65 -12.01
CA ASN A 152 -7.89 -19.14 -12.80
C ASN A 152 -9.21 -19.13 -12.01
N ALA A 153 -9.45 -20.08 -11.10
CA ALA A 153 -10.62 -20.07 -10.23
C ALA A 153 -10.60 -18.90 -9.27
N LYS A 154 -9.44 -18.62 -8.66
CA LYS A 154 -9.24 -17.44 -7.79
C LYS A 154 -9.36 -16.12 -8.56
N ALA A 155 -8.84 -16.04 -9.79
CA ALA A 155 -9.00 -14.88 -10.67
C ALA A 155 -10.47 -14.56 -10.96
N ARG A 156 -11.29 -15.59 -11.22
CA ARG A 156 -12.73 -15.42 -11.50
C ARG A 156 -13.60 -15.22 -10.26
N SER A 157 -13.03 -15.42 -9.06
CA SER A 157 -13.71 -15.13 -7.80
C SER A 157 -13.65 -13.62 -7.55
N TYR A 158 -14.65 -12.89 -8.06
CA TYR A 158 -14.74 -11.45 -7.90
C TYR A 158 -15.27 -11.06 -6.51
N PRO A 159 -14.89 -9.90 -5.98
CA PRO A 159 -15.53 -9.33 -4.81
C PRO A 159 -17.02 -9.10 -5.05
N SER A 160 -17.84 -9.21 -3.99
CA SER A 160 -19.24 -8.81 -4.07
C SER A 160 -19.37 -7.30 -4.40
N PRO A 161 -20.43 -6.87 -5.10
CA PRO A 161 -20.54 -5.50 -5.64
C PRO A 161 -20.34 -4.39 -4.61
N GLU A 162 -20.76 -4.59 -3.37
CA GLU A 162 -20.60 -3.61 -2.29
C GLU A 162 -19.14 -3.35 -1.89
N PHE A 163 -18.22 -4.26 -2.26
CA PHE A 163 -16.78 -4.12 -2.03
C PHE A 163 -16.02 -3.60 -3.25
N VAL A 164 -16.71 -3.33 -4.36
CA VAL A 164 -16.12 -2.78 -5.59
C VAL A 164 -16.52 -1.33 -5.72
N PRO A 165 -15.60 -0.39 -6.03
CA PRO A 165 -15.95 0.99 -6.27
C PRO A 165 -16.95 1.13 -7.41
N ALA A 166 -17.99 1.95 -7.21
CA ALA A 166 -19.05 2.13 -8.19
C ALA A 166 -18.49 2.63 -9.52
N GLY A 167 -18.87 1.96 -10.61
CA GLY A 167 -18.45 2.29 -11.97
C GLY A 167 -17.19 1.60 -12.44
N TYR A 168 -16.42 0.96 -11.54
CA TYR A 168 -15.26 0.16 -11.92
C TYR A 168 -15.69 -1.20 -12.48
N VAL A 169 -14.99 -1.67 -13.50
CA VAL A 169 -15.23 -2.95 -14.16
C VAL A 169 -13.91 -3.72 -14.33
N ALA A 170 -13.99 -5.06 -14.28
CA ALA A 170 -12.90 -5.92 -14.69
C ALA A 170 -13.11 -6.27 -16.17
N PRO A 171 -12.31 -5.73 -17.12
CA PRO A 171 -12.57 -5.92 -18.55
C PRO A 171 -12.36 -7.37 -19.02
N ALA A 172 -11.53 -8.13 -18.30
CA ALA A 172 -11.31 -9.55 -18.58
C ALA A 172 -11.01 -10.29 -17.25
N PRO A 173 -11.40 -11.58 -17.13
CA PRO A 173 -11.10 -12.41 -15.97
C PRO A 173 -9.68 -12.97 -16.05
N VAL A 174 -8.72 -12.13 -16.41
CA VAL A 174 -7.31 -12.49 -16.54
C VAL A 174 -6.56 -11.87 -15.36
N ALA A 175 -5.95 -12.73 -14.54
CA ALA A 175 -5.10 -12.28 -13.47
C ALA A 175 -3.65 -12.23 -13.92
N ILE A 176 -2.97 -11.17 -13.54
CA ILE A 176 -1.52 -11.04 -13.64
C ILE A 176 -0.91 -11.66 -12.37
N PRO A 177 0.10 -12.54 -12.49
CA PRO A 177 0.78 -13.08 -11.33
C PRO A 177 1.20 -11.95 -10.36
N GLN A 178 1.01 -12.17 -9.06
CA GLN A 178 1.32 -11.22 -7.98
C GLN A 178 0.50 -9.92 -7.96
N MET A 179 -0.39 -9.68 -8.95
CA MET A 179 -1.26 -8.50 -9.03
C MET A 179 -2.75 -8.85 -9.01
N GLY A 180 -3.14 -10.05 -9.50
CA GLY A 180 -4.55 -10.42 -9.61
C GLY A 180 -5.24 -9.78 -10.80
N VAL A 181 -6.56 -9.56 -10.70
CA VAL A 181 -7.41 -9.00 -11.75
C VAL A 181 -7.57 -7.50 -11.57
N HIS A 182 -7.29 -6.73 -12.63
CA HIS A 182 -7.38 -5.27 -12.62
C HIS A 182 -8.81 -4.79 -12.87
N TRP A 183 -9.23 -3.77 -12.12
CA TRP A 183 -10.51 -3.08 -12.22
C TRP A 183 -10.26 -1.65 -12.65
N ILE A 184 -10.84 -1.23 -13.75
CA ILE A 184 -10.67 0.08 -14.38
C ILE A 184 -11.95 0.90 -14.29
N ASP A 185 -11.83 2.22 -14.30
CA ASP A 185 -12.95 3.12 -14.60
C ASP A 185 -13.01 3.32 -16.13
N PRO A 186 -14.05 2.79 -16.83
CA PRO A 186 -14.17 2.95 -18.28
C PRO A 186 -14.41 4.41 -18.71
N LYS A 187 -14.67 5.32 -17.77
CA LYS A 187 -14.79 6.76 -18.03
C LYS A 187 -13.46 7.49 -17.96
N SER A 188 -12.39 6.82 -17.57
CA SER A 188 -11.05 7.42 -17.56
C SER A 188 -10.69 7.99 -18.93
N PRO A 189 -9.99 9.13 -18.98
CA PRO A 189 -9.71 9.87 -20.21
C PRO A 189 -9.05 9.02 -21.30
N GLU A 190 -8.13 8.12 -20.92
CA GLU A 190 -7.37 7.26 -21.83
C GLU A 190 -8.25 6.26 -22.58
N PHE A 191 -9.38 5.83 -22.02
CA PHE A 191 -10.36 4.99 -22.71
C PHE A 191 -11.35 5.81 -23.57
N ASN A 192 -11.27 7.16 -23.51
CA ASN A 192 -12.16 8.09 -24.18
C ASN A 192 -11.40 9.04 -25.13
N GLY A 193 -10.35 8.53 -25.77
CA GLY A 193 -9.60 9.20 -26.84
C GLY A 193 -8.67 10.31 -26.38
N LYS A 194 -8.32 10.37 -25.09
CA LYS A 194 -7.26 11.24 -24.57
C LYS A 194 -5.98 10.44 -24.35
N ALA A 195 -4.86 11.11 -24.41
CA ALA A 195 -3.59 10.48 -24.03
C ALA A 195 -3.60 10.12 -22.54
N PHE A 196 -3.02 8.97 -22.20
CA PHE A 196 -2.75 8.59 -20.82
C PHE A 196 -1.75 9.57 -20.19
N THR A 197 -2.11 10.12 -19.05
CA THR A 197 -1.23 10.93 -18.21
C THR A 197 -1.23 10.46 -16.77
N GLN A 198 -2.40 10.07 -16.28
CA GLN A 198 -2.63 9.49 -14.97
C GLN A 198 -3.96 8.74 -14.97
N THR A 199 -4.04 7.68 -14.21
CA THR A 199 -5.29 6.93 -13.97
C THR A 199 -5.27 6.30 -12.57
N PHE A 200 -6.39 5.69 -12.19
CA PHE A 200 -6.51 4.99 -10.92
C PHE A 200 -7.26 3.68 -11.12
N ILE A 201 -6.65 2.59 -10.70
CA ILE A 201 -7.23 1.26 -10.82
C ILE A 201 -7.21 0.53 -9.47
N TYR A 202 -7.92 -0.60 -9.41
CA TYR A 202 -7.90 -1.50 -8.27
C TYR A 202 -7.53 -2.91 -8.73
N GLY A 203 -7.02 -3.72 -7.82
CA GLY A 203 -6.79 -5.13 -8.07
C GLY A 203 -7.60 -6.02 -7.14
N SER A 204 -8.03 -7.18 -7.66
CA SER A 204 -8.73 -8.17 -6.86
C SER A 204 -8.14 -9.56 -7.00
N TRP A 205 -8.26 -10.33 -5.94
CA TRP A 205 -7.87 -11.73 -5.91
C TRP A 205 -8.74 -12.50 -4.94
N ASN A 206 -9.23 -13.67 -5.37
CA ASN A 206 -9.98 -14.61 -4.55
C ASN A 206 -11.09 -13.94 -3.72
N GLY A 207 -11.94 -13.16 -4.39
CA GLY A 207 -13.11 -12.52 -3.81
C GLY A 207 -12.85 -11.23 -3.02
N LYS A 208 -11.64 -10.66 -3.06
CA LYS A 208 -11.28 -9.45 -2.31
C LYS A 208 -10.54 -8.45 -3.16
N LEU A 209 -10.74 -7.15 -2.93
CA LEU A 209 -9.81 -6.13 -3.37
C LEU A 209 -8.50 -6.27 -2.58
N ILE A 210 -7.38 -6.22 -3.27
CA ILE A 210 -6.06 -6.45 -2.70
C ILE A 210 -5.10 -5.27 -2.86
N PHE A 211 -5.37 -4.34 -3.76
CA PHE A 211 -4.62 -3.10 -3.89
C PHE A 211 -5.45 -1.95 -4.47
N ALA A 212 -4.94 -0.75 -4.27
CA ALA A 212 -5.32 0.51 -4.89
C ALA A 212 -4.10 1.07 -5.61
N GLU A 213 -4.26 1.56 -6.86
CA GLU A 213 -3.13 1.85 -7.72
C GLU A 213 -3.32 3.12 -8.54
N PRO A 214 -2.70 4.24 -8.18
CA PRO A 214 -2.44 5.31 -9.14
C PRO A 214 -1.34 4.87 -10.12
N MET A 215 -1.59 5.05 -11.42
CA MET A 215 -0.62 4.95 -12.51
C MET A 215 -0.38 6.34 -13.09
N ILE A 216 0.88 6.78 -13.20
CA ILE A 216 1.18 8.18 -13.52
C ILE A 216 2.39 8.26 -14.44
N THR A 217 2.25 8.93 -15.59
CA THR A 217 3.35 9.12 -16.52
C THR A 217 4.50 9.89 -15.88
N LYS A 218 5.73 9.53 -16.24
CA LYS A 218 6.93 10.26 -15.82
C LYS A 218 6.81 11.76 -16.15
N ALA A 219 6.30 12.09 -17.35
CA ALA A 219 6.10 13.48 -17.77
C ALA A 219 5.14 14.26 -16.86
N MET A 220 4.06 13.60 -16.39
CA MET A 220 3.11 14.22 -15.45
C MET A 220 3.78 14.49 -14.10
N ILE A 221 4.56 13.56 -13.56
CA ILE A 221 5.31 13.77 -12.31
C ILE A 221 6.31 14.90 -12.46
N GLU A 222 7.10 14.90 -13.55
CA GLU A 222 8.11 15.93 -13.82
C GLU A 222 7.52 17.32 -14.08
N SER A 223 6.23 17.42 -14.43
CA SER A 223 5.55 18.70 -14.60
C SER A 223 5.45 19.53 -13.32
N ARG A 224 5.65 18.88 -12.15
CA ARG A 224 5.55 19.48 -10.80
C ARG A 224 4.20 20.13 -10.49
N GLN A 225 3.18 19.83 -11.27
CA GLN A 225 1.84 20.31 -11.00
C GLN A 225 1.28 19.62 -9.76
N THR A 226 0.49 20.35 -8.99
CA THR A 226 -0.32 19.74 -7.94
C THR A 226 -1.69 19.42 -8.52
N VAL A 227 -2.01 18.11 -8.57
CA VAL A 227 -3.29 17.63 -9.07
C VAL A 227 -3.90 16.67 -8.06
N THR A 228 -5.14 16.94 -7.65
CA THR A 228 -5.93 16.02 -6.83
C THR A 228 -7.11 15.52 -7.64
N THR A 229 -7.22 14.21 -7.78
CA THR A 229 -8.25 13.54 -8.57
C THR A 229 -9.15 12.71 -7.65
N PRO A 230 -10.47 12.95 -7.62
CA PRO A 230 -11.41 12.07 -6.94
C PRO A 230 -11.38 10.67 -7.52
N ILE A 231 -11.57 9.66 -6.67
CA ILE A 231 -11.66 8.25 -7.08
C ILE A 231 -12.97 7.63 -6.61
N GLY A 232 -13.45 6.65 -7.34
CA GLY A 232 -14.56 5.80 -6.89
C GLY A 232 -14.16 5.07 -5.61
N SER A 233 -15.09 5.00 -4.68
CA SER A 233 -14.91 4.32 -3.40
C SER A 233 -16.00 3.26 -3.23
N ALA A 234 -15.61 2.05 -2.82
CA ALA A 234 -16.56 0.98 -2.52
C ALA A 234 -17.50 1.37 -1.36
N GLU A 235 -18.69 0.85 -1.34
CA GLU A 235 -19.63 1.05 -0.23
C GLU A 235 -19.10 0.46 1.09
N ARG A 236 -18.47 -0.71 1.00
CA ARG A 236 -17.89 -1.45 2.13
C ARG A 236 -16.42 -1.77 1.89
N ALA A 237 -15.70 -2.04 2.95
CA ALA A 237 -14.32 -2.51 2.91
C ALA A 237 -14.19 -3.89 3.55
N SER A 238 -13.29 -4.73 3.01
CA SER A 238 -13.03 -6.07 3.54
C SER A 238 -12.23 -6.06 4.84
N LEU A 239 -11.49 -5.00 5.09
CA LEU A 239 -10.72 -4.76 6.30
C LEU A 239 -11.15 -3.43 6.93
N PRO A 240 -11.26 -3.34 8.26
CA PRO A 240 -11.49 -2.05 8.90
C PRO A 240 -10.29 -1.13 8.67
N GLY A 241 -10.55 0.15 8.46
CA GLY A 241 -9.46 1.12 8.25
C GLY A 241 -9.92 2.40 7.58
N ARG A 242 -8.95 3.22 7.20
CA ARG A 242 -9.20 4.47 6.47
C ARG A 242 -8.84 4.30 4.99
N TYR A 243 -9.79 4.59 4.13
CA TYR A 243 -9.71 4.38 2.68
C TYR A 243 -9.76 5.69 1.92
N PRO A 244 -9.03 5.83 0.81
CA PRO A 244 -8.96 7.07 0.06
C PRO A 244 -10.26 7.37 -0.68
N THR A 245 -10.54 8.67 -0.86
CA THR A 245 -11.56 9.20 -1.76
C THR A 245 -10.96 10.01 -2.92
N SER A 246 -9.66 10.22 -2.88
CA SER A 246 -8.88 10.90 -3.93
C SER A 246 -7.44 10.43 -3.91
N TYR A 247 -6.70 10.73 -4.97
CA TYR A 247 -5.25 10.70 -4.96
C TYR A 247 -4.70 12.04 -5.40
N THR A 248 -3.50 12.36 -4.92
CA THR A 248 -2.83 13.64 -5.17
C THR A 248 -1.43 13.38 -5.69
N ILE A 249 -1.09 14.09 -6.77
CA ILE A 249 0.27 14.18 -7.28
C ILE A 249 0.74 15.59 -6.95
N ARG A 250 1.95 15.75 -6.40
CA ARG A 250 2.50 17.08 -6.11
C ARG A 250 4.02 17.09 -6.05
N TRP A 251 4.57 18.26 -6.27
CA TRP A 251 5.95 18.58 -5.95
C TRP A 251 6.03 19.23 -4.56
N ASN A 252 6.81 18.64 -3.67
CA ASN A 252 7.11 19.22 -2.37
C ASN A 252 8.44 19.98 -2.44
N GLU A 253 8.35 21.29 -2.63
CA GLU A 253 9.51 22.15 -2.85
C GLU A 253 10.45 22.18 -1.64
N ARG A 254 9.89 22.16 -0.43
CA ARG A 254 10.67 22.17 0.82
C ARG A 254 11.53 20.92 1.00
N ALA A 255 11.01 19.77 0.61
CA ALA A 255 11.68 18.49 0.73
C ALA A 255 12.42 18.08 -0.56
N ALA A 256 12.30 18.86 -1.65
CA ALA A 256 12.80 18.55 -2.99
C ALA A 256 12.42 17.14 -3.44
N GLN A 257 11.12 16.81 -3.32
CA GLN A 257 10.60 15.47 -3.64
C GLN A 257 9.26 15.53 -4.35
N TYR A 258 9.04 14.56 -5.22
CA TYR A 258 7.73 14.27 -5.80
C TYR A 258 6.95 13.40 -4.80
N GLU A 259 5.66 13.63 -4.69
CA GLU A 259 4.78 12.86 -3.82
C GLU A 259 3.55 12.41 -4.60
N VAL A 260 3.24 11.12 -4.48
CA VAL A 260 1.98 10.52 -4.95
C VAL A 260 1.28 9.92 -3.75
N ALA A 261 0.10 10.41 -3.46
CA ALA A 261 -0.60 10.11 -2.21
C ALA A 261 -2.05 9.69 -2.43
N LEU A 262 -2.48 8.71 -1.68
CA LEU A 262 -3.87 8.41 -1.41
C LEU A 262 -4.37 9.37 -0.32
N SER A 263 -5.35 10.18 -0.63
CA SER A 263 -5.80 11.30 0.20
C SER A 263 -7.32 11.28 0.44
N GLY A 264 -7.81 12.17 1.31
CA GLY A 264 -9.21 12.18 1.68
C GLY A 264 -9.65 10.89 2.38
N LEU A 265 -8.82 10.39 3.31
CA LEU A 265 -9.06 9.11 3.97
C LEU A 265 -10.32 9.14 4.83
N VAL A 266 -11.24 8.21 4.58
CA VAL A 266 -12.49 8.02 5.35
C VAL A 266 -12.50 6.64 6.00
N THR A 267 -13.08 6.54 7.20
CA THR A 267 -13.23 5.27 7.92
C THR A 267 -14.28 4.39 7.24
N LYS A 268 -13.98 3.11 7.08
CA LYS A 268 -14.88 2.07 6.60
C LYS A 268 -14.81 0.81 7.43
#